data_89e2d6aa4363d22bc5d6f623fd79407b
#
_entry.id   89e2d6aa4363d22bc5d6f623fd79407b
#
_cell.length_a   1.000
_cell.length_b   1.000
_cell.length_c   1.000
_cell.angle_alpha   90.00
_cell.angle_beta   90.00
_cell.angle_gamma   90.00
#
_symmetry.space_group_name_H-M   'P 1'
#
loop_
_entity.id
_entity.type
_entity.pdbx_description
1 polymer ?
#
loop_
_entity_poly.entity_id
_entity_poly.type
_entity_poly.pdbx_seq_one_letter_code
_entity_poly.pdbx_strand_id
1 'polypeptide(L)'
;MKQLIIGTRGSSLALNQANEVKEKILSNFDIKVKIKVVKTEGDIDLNTPSRKILDKGFYTKEIEQLLNDSKIDLAVHSMKDLPLKLKSQFEISAVMKRRSPKDILITKRFSKLKDLPFNSTIGVGSLRRRLQLKLIRPDFQMVGVRGNIGTRIDKMYKNNWDGLIIAKAALERLNLNEKFIEFNIKQMIPASCQGIVCLLYTSD
;
A
#
# COMPACT_ATOMS: atom_id res chain seq x y z
N MET A 1 -4.48 -17.09 29.45
CA MET A 1 -3.76 -16.91 28.18
C MET A 1 -3.71 -15.43 27.85
N LYS A 2 -2.53 -14.86 27.65
CA LYS A 2 -2.35 -13.45 27.27
C LYS A 2 -2.92 -13.23 25.85
N GLN A 3 -3.70 -12.20 25.63
CA GLN A 3 -4.27 -11.85 24.33
C GLN A 3 -3.54 -10.62 23.80
N LEU A 4 -3.11 -10.68 22.52
CA LEU A 4 -2.50 -9.56 21.79
C LEU A 4 -3.47 -9.04 20.75
N ILE A 5 -3.65 -7.73 20.69
CA ILE A 5 -4.57 -7.05 19.76
C ILE A 5 -3.77 -6.28 18.70
N ILE A 6 -3.91 -6.67 17.45
CA ILE A 6 -3.30 -6.00 16.30
C ILE A 6 -4.30 -5.01 15.70
N GLY A 7 -3.95 -3.73 15.62
CA GLY A 7 -4.70 -2.71 14.89
C GLY A 7 -4.29 -2.62 13.43
N THR A 8 -5.25 -2.53 12.53
CA THR A 8 -4.99 -2.37 11.09
C THR A 8 -6.17 -1.72 10.38
N ARG A 9 -5.96 -1.21 9.17
CA ARG A 9 -7.02 -0.69 8.31
C ARG A 9 -7.90 -1.81 7.75
N GLY A 10 -9.12 -1.44 7.30
CA GLY A 10 -10.10 -2.38 6.73
C GLY A 10 -9.89 -2.76 5.27
N SER A 11 -8.87 -2.24 4.56
CA SER A 11 -8.62 -2.63 3.17
C SER A 11 -8.12 -4.08 3.08
N SER A 12 -8.48 -4.80 2.01
CA SER A 12 -8.05 -6.20 1.80
C SER A 12 -6.53 -6.36 1.91
N LEU A 13 -5.75 -5.38 1.41
CA LEU A 13 -4.29 -5.40 1.52
C LEU A 13 -3.82 -5.27 2.97
N ALA A 14 -4.42 -4.36 3.74
CA ALA A 14 -4.06 -4.15 5.14
C ALA A 14 -4.43 -5.36 6.01
N LEU A 15 -5.59 -5.97 5.76
CA LEU A 15 -6.01 -7.21 6.41
C LEU A 15 -5.06 -8.37 6.11
N ASN A 16 -4.64 -8.54 4.85
CA ASN A 16 -3.65 -9.56 4.51
C ASN A 16 -2.31 -9.33 5.21
N GLN A 17 -1.85 -8.07 5.29
CA GLN A 17 -0.63 -7.72 6.02
C GLN A 17 -0.75 -8.04 7.52
N ALA A 18 -1.88 -7.73 8.14
CA ALA A 18 -2.12 -8.04 9.55
C ALA A 18 -2.22 -9.54 9.80
N ASN A 19 -2.81 -10.30 8.87
CA ASN A 19 -2.86 -11.76 8.96
C ASN A 19 -1.47 -12.39 8.79
N GLU A 20 -0.61 -11.91 7.86
CA GLU A 20 0.79 -12.35 7.75
C GLU A 20 1.54 -12.17 9.09
N VAL A 21 1.33 -11.04 9.77
CA VAL A 21 1.91 -10.77 11.10
C VAL A 21 1.33 -11.71 12.16
N LYS A 22 0.01 -11.84 12.20
CA LYS A 22 -0.70 -12.73 13.14
C LYS A 22 -0.19 -14.18 13.03
N GLU A 23 -0.11 -14.73 11.81
CA GLU A 23 0.40 -16.07 11.56
C GLU A 23 1.84 -16.22 12.04
N LYS A 24 2.69 -15.22 11.79
CA LYS A 24 4.08 -15.23 12.25
C LYS A 24 4.20 -15.18 13.76
N ILE A 25 3.32 -14.47 14.46
CA ILE A 25 3.28 -14.46 15.93
C ILE A 25 2.82 -15.81 16.46
N LEU A 26 1.70 -16.35 15.94
CA LEU A 26 1.15 -17.63 16.39
C LEU A 26 2.08 -18.82 16.14
N SER A 27 2.93 -18.76 15.09
CA SER A 27 3.92 -19.81 14.82
C SER A 27 5.12 -19.81 15.79
N ASN A 28 5.29 -18.78 16.63
CA ASN A 28 6.43 -18.64 17.53
C ASN A 28 6.03 -18.51 19.00
N PHE A 29 4.77 -18.19 19.29
CA PHE A 29 4.30 -17.92 20.66
C PHE A 29 2.95 -18.55 20.93
N ASP A 30 2.77 -19.15 22.10
CA ASP A 30 1.48 -19.68 22.57
C ASP A 30 0.64 -18.56 23.20
N ILE A 31 0.04 -17.72 22.36
CA ILE A 31 -0.81 -16.59 22.77
C ILE A 31 -2.04 -16.48 21.86
N LYS A 32 -3.08 -15.78 22.30
CA LYS A 32 -4.21 -15.42 21.45
C LYS A 32 -3.93 -14.12 20.72
N VAL A 33 -4.20 -14.08 19.40
CA VAL A 33 -4.05 -12.86 18.59
C VAL A 33 -5.38 -12.46 17.97
N LYS A 34 -5.84 -11.25 18.26
CA LYS A 34 -7.05 -10.65 17.70
C LYS A 34 -6.67 -9.50 16.74
N ILE A 35 -7.36 -9.40 15.60
CA ILE A 35 -7.23 -8.26 14.69
C ILE A 35 -8.39 -7.30 14.95
N LYS A 36 -8.07 -6.02 15.18
CA LYS A 36 -9.02 -4.91 15.31
C LYS A 36 -8.94 -4.03 14.07
N VAL A 37 -10.03 -4.00 13.32
CA VAL A 37 -10.13 -3.17 12.11
C VAL A 37 -10.50 -1.74 12.51
N VAL A 38 -9.75 -0.78 11.96
CA VAL A 38 -9.91 0.65 12.21
C VAL A 38 -10.21 1.35 10.89
N LYS A 39 -11.24 2.17 10.86
CA LYS A 39 -11.53 3.08 9.73
C LYS A 39 -10.71 4.34 9.92
N THR A 40 -9.92 4.70 8.92
CA THR A 40 -9.12 5.94 8.93
C THR A 40 -9.78 7.01 8.06
N GLU A 41 -9.42 8.27 8.28
CA GLU A 41 -9.86 9.39 7.44
C GLU A 41 -9.56 9.11 5.95
N GLY A 42 -8.40 8.51 5.66
CA GLY A 42 -8.01 8.12 4.32
C GLY A 42 -8.85 7.01 3.68
N ASP A 43 -9.60 6.25 4.47
CA ASP A 43 -10.55 5.25 3.96
C ASP A 43 -11.92 5.89 3.66
N ILE A 44 -12.27 6.98 4.33
CA ILE A 44 -13.54 7.70 4.21
C ILE A 44 -13.48 8.74 3.11
N ASP A 45 -12.46 9.61 3.12
CA ASP A 45 -12.30 10.66 2.13
C ASP A 45 -11.66 10.14 0.84
N LEU A 46 -12.49 9.79 -0.12
CA LEU A 46 -12.07 9.38 -1.47
C LEU A 46 -12.00 10.54 -2.47
N ASN A 47 -12.44 11.75 -2.08
CA ASN A 47 -12.58 12.89 -2.98
C ASN A 47 -11.36 13.81 -2.99
N THR A 48 -10.66 13.96 -1.87
CA THR A 48 -9.45 14.80 -1.81
C THR A 48 -8.37 14.26 -2.74
N PRO A 49 -7.90 15.02 -3.73
CA PRO A 49 -6.84 14.56 -4.64
C PRO A 49 -5.58 14.16 -3.89
N SER A 50 -4.94 13.04 -4.27
CA SER A 50 -3.72 12.52 -3.62
C SER A 50 -2.59 13.56 -3.53
N ARG A 51 -2.53 14.52 -4.45
CA ARG A 51 -1.56 15.64 -4.44
C ARG A 51 -1.80 16.66 -3.32
N LYS A 52 -3.02 16.73 -2.79
CA LYS A 52 -3.41 17.61 -1.68
C LYS A 52 -3.24 16.93 -0.32
N ILE A 53 -3.06 15.62 -0.28
CA ILE A 53 -2.78 14.87 0.95
C ILE A 53 -1.29 15.06 1.28
N LEU A 54 -0.98 16.17 1.90
CA LEU A 54 0.36 16.50 2.39
C LEU A 54 0.63 15.83 3.74
N ASP A 55 -0.43 15.53 4.49
CA ASP A 55 -0.33 14.90 5.80
C ASP A 55 -0.13 13.39 5.65
N LYS A 56 1.04 12.92 6.07
CA LYS A 56 1.40 11.49 6.10
C LYS A 56 0.64 10.71 7.17
N GLY A 57 -0.03 11.39 8.13
CA GLY A 57 -0.89 10.80 9.16
C GLY A 57 -2.28 10.37 8.68
N PHE A 58 -2.64 10.67 7.43
CA PHE A 58 -3.97 10.44 6.84
C PHE A 58 -4.47 8.99 6.90
N TYR A 59 -3.57 8.03 7.01
CA TYR A 59 -3.88 6.60 7.10
C TYR A 59 -3.45 5.94 8.40
N THR A 60 -2.87 6.69 9.35
CA THR A 60 -2.27 6.12 10.56
C THR A 60 -2.79 6.71 11.86
N LYS A 61 -3.31 7.96 11.82
CA LYS A 61 -3.65 8.76 12.99
C LYS A 61 -4.62 8.05 13.95
N GLU A 62 -5.68 7.46 13.45
CA GLU A 62 -6.69 6.78 14.28
C GLU A 62 -6.15 5.48 14.88
N ILE A 63 -5.26 4.78 14.15
CA ILE A 63 -4.60 3.56 14.64
C ILE A 63 -3.56 3.93 15.69
N GLU A 64 -2.77 4.98 15.45
CA GLU A 64 -1.82 5.54 16.41
C GLU A 64 -2.52 5.97 17.71
N GLN A 65 -3.72 6.58 17.61
CA GLN A 65 -4.50 6.95 18.80
C GLN A 65 -4.92 5.73 19.60
N LEU A 66 -5.38 4.65 18.95
CA LEU A 66 -5.75 3.42 19.65
C LEU A 66 -4.54 2.72 20.28
N LEU A 67 -3.36 2.83 19.68
CA LEU A 67 -2.12 2.32 20.22
C LEU A 67 -1.71 3.12 21.47
N ASN A 68 -1.76 4.45 21.38
CA ASN A 68 -1.50 5.35 22.52
C ASN A 68 -2.48 5.14 23.69
N ASP A 69 -3.75 4.85 23.39
CA ASP A 69 -4.79 4.57 24.39
C ASP A 69 -4.74 3.12 24.93
N SER A 70 -3.73 2.33 24.59
CA SER A 70 -3.59 0.91 24.93
C SER A 70 -4.82 0.06 24.57
N LYS A 71 -5.57 0.48 23.53
CA LYS A 71 -6.74 -0.25 22.98
C LYS A 71 -6.36 -1.29 21.92
N ILE A 72 -5.11 -1.24 21.48
CA ILE A 72 -4.40 -2.22 20.67
C ILE A 72 -2.96 -2.30 21.18
N ASP A 73 -2.32 -3.44 21.00
CA ASP A 73 -0.94 -3.67 21.46
C ASP A 73 0.08 -3.41 20.35
N LEU A 74 -0.31 -3.64 19.10
CA LEU A 74 0.54 -3.44 17.91
C LEU A 74 -0.29 -2.81 16.78
N ALA A 75 0.34 -1.94 16.00
CA ALA A 75 -0.23 -1.43 14.75
C ALA A 75 0.54 -1.96 13.53
N VAL A 76 -0.18 -2.52 12.55
CA VAL A 76 0.43 -3.04 11.31
C VAL A 76 0.21 -2.07 10.17
N HIS A 77 1.32 -1.65 9.53
CA HIS A 77 1.31 -0.70 8.42
C HIS A 77 2.22 -1.13 7.26
N SER A 78 1.86 -0.70 6.05
CA SER A 78 2.86 -0.60 4.97
C SER A 78 3.85 0.48 5.36
N MET A 79 5.12 0.15 5.54
CA MET A 79 6.13 1.08 6.08
C MET A 79 6.29 2.36 5.25
N LYS A 80 6.06 2.30 3.94
CA LYS A 80 6.10 3.48 3.04
C LYS A 80 5.03 4.53 3.32
N ASP A 81 3.96 4.14 4.04
CA ASP A 81 2.81 5.00 4.33
C ASP A 81 2.99 5.71 5.70
N LEU A 82 4.00 5.33 6.49
CA LEU A 82 4.38 6.02 7.71
C LEU A 82 5.07 7.37 7.42
N PRO A 83 4.95 8.36 8.33
CA PRO A 83 5.72 9.59 8.27
C PRO A 83 7.22 9.31 8.42
N LEU A 84 8.07 10.18 7.85
CA LEU A 84 9.53 10.04 7.97
C LEU A 84 10.03 10.16 9.42
N LYS A 85 9.34 10.96 10.23
CA LYS A 85 9.59 11.11 11.66
C LYS A 85 8.35 10.65 12.40
N LEU A 86 8.47 9.59 13.17
CA LEU A 86 7.42 9.13 14.06
C LEU A 86 7.30 10.10 15.25
N LYS A 87 6.14 10.11 15.90
CA LYS A 87 5.99 10.76 17.20
C LYS A 87 6.85 10.02 18.23
N SER A 88 7.38 10.73 19.23
CA SER A 88 8.35 10.21 20.19
C SER A 88 7.88 8.98 20.98
N GLN A 89 6.56 8.84 21.18
CA GLN A 89 5.95 7.70 21.86
C GLN A 89 5.81 6.43 21.00
N PHE A 90 6.18 6.47 19.72
CA PHE A 90 6.06 5.30 18.85
C PHE A 90 7.41 4.88 18.27
N GLU A 91 7.61 3.58 18.19
CA GLU A 91 8.76 2.97 17.53
C GLU A 91 8.35 1.86 16.57
N ILE A 92 9.23 1.56 15.62
CA ILE A 92 9.10 0.38 14.76
C ILE A 92 9.77 -0.78 15.48
N SER A 93 8.96 -1.61 16.14
CA SER A 93 9.47 -2.76 16.93
C SER A 93 9.91 -3.91 16.03
N ALA A 94 9.32 -4.07 14.85
CA ALA A 94 9.70 -5.13 13.92
C ALA A 94 9.30 -4.81 12.49
N VAL A 95 9.92 -5.51 11.55
CA VAL A 95 9.56 -5.49 10.13
C VAL A 95 9.46 -6.91 9.59
N MET A 96 8.51 -7.13 8.69
CA MET A 96 8.39 -8.40 7.96
C MET A 96 9.40 -8.46 6.82
N LYS A 97 9.73 -9.69 6.38
CA LYS A 97 10.56 -9.89 5.18
C LYS A 97 10.01 -9.07 4.01
N ARG A 98 10.88 -8.26 3.41
CA ARG A 98 10.52 -7.39 2.29
C ARG A 98 10.07 -8.20 1.09
N ARG A 99 8.89 -7.90 0.53
CA ARG A 99 8.47 -8.35 -0.80
C ARG A 99 9.02 -7.42 -1.87
N SER A 100 8.69 -7.69 -3.14
CA SER A 100 9.21 -6.92 -4.26
C SER A 100 9.06 -5.39 -4.05
N PRO A 101 10.15 -4.61 -4.16
CA PRO A 101 10.08 -3.14 -4.11
C PRO A 101 9.55 -2.52 -5.40
N LYS A 102 9.48 -3.29 -6.50
CA LYS A 102 9.21 -2.78 -7.83
C LYS A 102 7.78 -2.30 -8.00
N ASP A 103 7.60 -1.38 -8.94
CA ASP A 103 6.30 -1.02 -9.49
C ASP A 103 6.01 -1.88 -10.73
N ILE A 104 4.73 -2.09 -11.00
CA ILE A 104 4.24 -2.82 -12.17
C ILE A 104 3.14 -2.02 -12.85
N LEU A 105 3.04 -2.19 -14.17
CA LEU A 105 1.91 -1.73 -14.97
C LEU A 105 1.02 -2.93 -15.27
N ILE A 106 -0.14 -3.02 -14.61
CA ILE A 106 -1.19 -3.96 -15.00
C ILE A 106 -1.70 -3.54 -16.37
N THR A 107 -1.85 -4.49 -17.30
CA THR A 107 -2.34 -4.26 -18.65
C THR A 107 -3.09 -5.49 -19.17
N LYS A 108 -4.14 -5.28 -19.94
CA LYS A 108 -4.99 -6.33 -20.48
C LYS A 108 -4.31 -7.12 -21.62
N ARG A 109 -3.53 -6.47 -22.46
CA ARG A 109 -3.13 -6.98 -23.76
C ARG A 109 -1.61 -7.04 -24.01
N PHE A 110 -0.85 -6.10 -23.41
CA PHE A 110 0.54 -5.88 -23.79
C PHE A 110 1.50 -6.58 -22.83
N SER A 111 2.65 -7.02 -23.35
CA SER A 111 3.70 -7.67 -22.57
C SER A 111 4.94 -6.79 -22.38
N LYS A 112 5.07 -5.75 -23.19
CA LYS A 112 6.19 -4.79 -23.14
C LYS A 112 5.66 -3.38 -23.20
N LEU A 113 6.30 -2.47 -22.48
CA LEU A 113 5.90 -1.06 -22.40
C LEU A 113 5.89 -0.35 -23.77
N LYS A 114 6.79 -0.75 -24.67
CA LYS A 114 6.90 -0.19 -26.01
C LYS A 114 5.74 -0.58 -26.92
N ASP A 115 5.04 -1.68 -26.61
CA ASP A 115 3.94 -2.20 -27.42
C ASP A 115 2.61 -1.49 -27.13
N LEU A 116 2.53 -0.69 -26.04
CA LEU A 116 1.34 0.11 -25.75
C LEU A 116 1.19 1.21 -26.82
N PRO A 117 -0.03 1.42 -27.35
CA PRO A 117 -0.33 2.48 -28.31
C PRO A 117 0.13 3.86 -27.86
N PHE A 118 0.36 4.73 -28.82
CA PHE A 118 0.56 6.16 -28.55
C PHE A 118 -0.69 6.73 -27.87
N ASN A 119 -0.53 7.65 -26.91
CA ASN A 119 -1.61 8.21 -26.09
C ASN A 119 -2.41 7.21 -25.24
N SER A 120 -1.86 6.02 -24.92
CA SER A 120 -2.52 5.08 -23.99
C SER A 120 -2.89 5.73 -22.67
N THR A 121 -4.08 5.39 -22.16
CA THR A 121 -4.61 5.90 -20.91
C THR A 121 -4.17 5.03 -19.73
N ILE A 122 -3.39 5.61 -18.79
CA ILE A 122 -2.81 4.91 -17.67
C ILE A 122 -3.31 5.47 -16.34
N GLY A 123 -3.90 4.60 -15.52
CA GLY A 123 -4.29 4.93 -14.13
C GLY A 123 -3.07 5.08 -13.22
N VAL A 124 -2.91 6.24 -12.58
CA VAL A 124 -1.75 6.53 -11.72
C VAL A 124 -2.19 7.24 -10.45
N GLY A 125 -2.04 6.58 -9.30
CA GLY A 125 -2.43 7.12 -7.99
C GLY A 125 -1.32 7.85 -7.21
N SER A 126 -0.09 7.98 -7.76
CA SER A 126 1.07 8.54 -7.05
C SER A 126 1.79 9.57 -7.91
N LEU A 127 2.10 10.74 -7.34
CA LEU A 127 2.87 11.78 -8.03
C LEU A 127 4.25 11.27 -8.46
N ARG A 128 4.94 10.51 -7.59
CA ARG A 128 6.22 9.88 -7.91
C ARG A 128 6.14 9.03 -9.19
N ARG A 129 5.12 8.16 -9.29
CA ARG A 129 4.92 7.30 -10.47
C ARG A 129 4.56 8.11 -11.70
N ARG A 130 3.71 9.13 -11.53
CA ARG A 130 3.29 10.03 -12.63
C ARG A 130 4.50 10.73 -13.26
N LEU A 131 5.36 11.33 -12.44
CA LEU A 131 6.54 12.06 -12.93
C LEU A 131 7.51 11.12 -13.63
N GLN A 132 7.81 9.96 -13.05
CA GLN A 132 8.73 8.99 -13.66
C GLN A 132 8.15 8.37 -14.93
N LEU A 133 6.85 8.04 -14.95
CA LEU A 133 6.21 7.53 -16.17
C LEU A 133 6.26 8.56 -17.31
N LYS A 134 6.11 9.85 -16.99
CA LYS A 134 6.21 10.92 -17.98
C LYS A 134 7.60 11.03 -18.62
N LEU A 135 8.65 10.68 -17.87
CA LEU A 135 10.01 10.63 -18.42
C LEU A 135 10.22 9.41 -19.34
N ILE A 136 9.53 8.31 -19.08
CA ILE A 136 9.66 7.05 -19.85
C ILE A 136 8.78 7.08 -21.11
N ARG A 137 7.53 7.56 -20.98
CA ARG A 137 6.51 7.63 -22.03
C ARG A 137 5.73 8.94 -21.87
N PRO A 138 6.28 10.04 -22.41
CA PRO A 138 5.66 11.38 -22.32
C PRO A 138 4.32 11.49 -23.06
N ASP A 139 4.06 10.59 -23.99
CA ASP A 139 2.83 10.47 -24.75
C ASP A 139 1.64 9.94 -23.96
N PHE A 140 1.86 9.22 -22.84
CA PHE A 140 0.77 8.60 -22.11
C PHE A 140 -0.18 9.61 -21.47
N GLN A 141 -1.48 9.34 -21.60
CA GLN A 141 -2.56 10.05 -20.90
C GLN A 141 -2.69 9.49 -19.48
N MET A 142 -2.30 10.28 -18.48
CA MET A 142 -2.29 9.81 -17.09
C MET A 142 -3.51 10.29 -16.32
N VAL A 143 -4.37 9.35 -15.91
CA VAL A 143 -5.57 9.60 -15.09
C VAL A 143 -5.30 9.29 -13.63
N GLY A 144 -5.83 10.16 -12.74
CA GLY A 144 -5.73 9.95 -11.31
C GLY A 144 -6.63 8.80 -10.85
N VAL A 145 -6.11 7.92 -9.98
CA VAL A 145 -6.91 6.81 -9.44
C VAL A 145 -6.77 6.71 -7.94
N ARG A 146 -7.90 6.55 -7.24
CA ARG A 146 -7.99 6.32 -5.79
C ARG A 146 -8.86 5.11 -5.47
N GLY A 147 -8.78 4.68 -4.21
CA GLY A 147 -9.41 3.49 -3.68
C GLY A 147 -8.39 2.41 -3.33
N ASN A 148 -8.85 1.28 -2.79
CA ASN A 148 -8.02 0.10 -2.58
C ASN A 148 -7.61 -0.54 -3.93
N ILE A 149 -6.75 -1.55 -3.90
CA ILE A 149 -6.19 -2.15 -5.12
C ILE A 149 -7.28 -2.74 -6.02
N GLY A 150 -8.22 -3.52 -5.46
CA GLY A 150 -9.36 -4.06 -6.22
C GLY A 150 -10.16 -2.96 -6.90
N THR A 151 -10.60 -1.93 -6.16
CA THR A 151 -11.32 -0.79 -6.71
C THR A 151 -10.57 -0.09 -7.85
N ARG A 152 -9.22 -0.01 -7.77
CA ARG A 152 -8.43 0.61 -8.85
C ARG A 152 -8.39 -0.26 -10.09
N ILE A 153 -8.30 -1.57 -9.92
CA ILE A 153 -8.34 -2.54 -11.02
C ILE A 153 -9.73 -2.50 -11.68
N ASP A 154 -10.81 -2.51 -10.89
CA ASP A 154 -12.18 -2.38 -11.39
C ASP A 154 -12.38 -1.09 -12.21
N LYS A 155 -11.85 0.04 -11.70
CA LYS A 155 -11.87 1.31 -12.44
C LYS A 155 -11.12 1.25 -13.76
N MET A 156 -9.94 0.57 -13.81
CA MET A 156 -9.20 0.37 -15.05
C MET A 156 -10.05 -0.40 -16.07
N TYR A 157 -10.69 -1.50 -15.65
CA TYR A 157 -11.54 -2.30 -16.53
C TYR A 157 -12.79 -1.54 -16.98
N LYS A 158 -13.52 -0.92 -16.03
CA LYS A 158 -14.78 -0.20 -16.27
C LYS A 158 -14.59 1.00 -17.20
N ASN A 159 -13.50 1.74 -17.06
CA ASN A 159 -13.22 2.92 -17.88
C ASN A 159 -12.37 2.59 -19.12
N ASN A 160 -12.13 1.32 -19.38
CA ASN A 160 -11.34 0.83 -20.50
C ASN A 160 -9.94 1.48 -20.62
N TRP A 161 -9.26 1.70 -19.47
CA TRP A 161 -7.88 2.17 -19.49
C TRP A 161 -6.93 1.08 -19.98
N ASP A 162 -5.84 1.47 -20.64
CA ASP A 162 -4.84 0.55 -21.17
C ASP A 162 -3.94 -0.05 -20.09
N GLY A 163 -3.84 0.64 -18.95
CA GLY A 163 -3.07 0.13 -17.83
C GLY A 163 -3.28 0.87 -16.50
N LEU A 164 -2.76 0.26 -15.43
CA LEU A 164 -2.79 0.78 -14.06
C LEU A 164 -1.46 0.50 -13.36
N ILE A 165 -0.82 1.55 -12.79
CA ILE A 165 0.43 1.35 -12.05
C ILE A 165 0.15 1.13 -10.56
N ILE A 166 0.63 -0.02 -10.06
CA ILE A 166 0.61 -0.38 -8.64
C ILE A 166 1.98 -0.89 -8.16
N ALA A 167 2.13 -1.11 -6.85
CA ALA A 167 3.28 -1.82 -6.31
C ALA A 167 3.13 -3.34 -6.53
N LYS A 168 4.17 -4.02 -7.01
CA LYS A 168 4.16 -5.49 -7.21
C LYS A 168 3.83 -6.23 -5.91
N ALA A 169 4.39 -5.81 -4.78
CA ALA A 169 4.11 -6.38 -3.47
C ALA A 169 2.61 -6.38 -3.09
N ALA A 170 1.81 -5.44 -3.61
CA ALA A 170 0.37 -5.42 -3.36
C ALA A 170 -0.36 -6.49 -4.17
N LEU A 171 0.04 -6.71 -5.43
CA LEU A 171 -0.48 -7.79 -6.27
C LEU A 171 -0.15 -9.16 -5.65
N GLU A 172 1.12 -9.35 -5.24
CA GLU A 172 1.60 -10.58 -4.61
C GLU A 172 0.84 -10.91 -3.31
N ARG A 173 0.63 -9.91 -2.42
CA ARG A 173 -0.09 -10.12 -1.16
C ARG A 173 -1.56 -10.43 -1.33
N LEU A 174 -2.18 -9.86 -2.33
CA LEU A 174 -3.60 -10.09 -2.63
C LEU A 174 -3.81 -11.34 -3.50
N ASN A 175 -2.73 -12.01 -3.89
CA ASN A 175 -2.75 -13.19 -4.80
C ASN A 175 -3.60 -12.95 -6.06
N LEU A 176 -3.46 -11.74 -6.65
CA LEU A 176 -4.22 -11.36 -7.83
C LEU A 176 -3.50 -11.86 -9.09
N ASN A 177 -4.25 -12.54 -9.95
CA ASN A 177 -3.74 -13.04 -11.23
C ASN A 177 -4.00 -12.03 -12.36
N GLU A 178 -3.22 -10.94 -12.37
CA GLU A 178 -3.29 -9.91 -13.41
C GLU A 178 -2.07 -9.98 -14.32
N LYS A 179 -2.26 -9.77 -15.60
CA LYS A 179 -1.15 -9.60 -16.54
C LYS A 179 -0.49 -8.24 -16.31
N PHE A 180 0.83 -8.21 -16.22
CA PHE A 180 1.55 -6.97 -15.95
C PHE A 180 2.91 -6.88 -16.65
N ILE A 181 3.38 -5.65 -16.81
CA ILE A 181 4.75 -5.29 -17.20
C ILE A 181 5.48 -4.82 -15.95
N GLU A 182 6.63 -5.41 -15.64
CA GLU A 182 7.44 -5.03 -14.49
C GLU A 182 8.42 -3.91 -14.87
N PHE A 183 8.46 -2.85 -14.07
CA PHE A 183 9.48 -1.82 -14.24
C PHE A 183 10.80 -2.23 -13.58
N ASN A 184 11.91 -2.01 -14.29
CA ASN A 184 13.23 -2.04 -13.67
C ASN A 184 13.34 -0.90 -12.64
N ILE A 185 14.04 -1.14 -11.53
CA ILE A 185 14.25 -0.14 -10.46
C ILE A 185 14.93 1.12 -11.00
N LYS A 186 15.83 0.98 -11.99
CA LYS A 186 16.48 2.13 -12.64
C LYS A 186 15.51 2.94 -13.52
N GLN A 187 14.48 2.31 -14.06
CA GLN A 187 13.44 2.98 -14.87
C GLN A 187 12.38 3.65 -13.99
N MET A 188 11.98 2.98 -12.91
CA MET A 188 11.00 3.51 -11.97
C MET A 188 11.47 3.26 -10.53
N ILE A 189 12.09 4.28 -9.96
CA ILE A 189 12.60 4.24 -8.59
C ILE A 189 11.42 4.07 -7.63
N PRO A 190 11.39 3.01 -6.80
CA PRO A 190 10.30 2.75 -5.88
C PRO A 190 10.18 3.81 -4.79
N ALA A 191 9.05 3.84 -4.09
CA ALA A 191 8.95 4.59 -2.86
C ALA A 191 9.90 3.99 -1.81
N SER A 192 10.43 4.84 -0.93
CA SER A 192 11.18 4.38 0.25
C SER A 192 10.36 3.33 1.00
N CYS A 193 10.99 2.27 1.47
CA CYS A 193 10.37 1.17 2.20
C CYS A 193 9.23 0.43 1.46
N GLN A 194 9.07 0.60 0.15
CA GLN A 194 8.07 -0.14 -0.61
C GLN A 194 8.29 -1.64 -0.51
N GLY A 195 7.22 -2.40 -0.24
CA GLY A 195 7.25 -3.86 -0.06
C GLY A 195 7.45 -4.32 1.39
N ILE A 196 7.78 -3.41 2.33
CA ILE A 196 7.95 -3.71 3.75
C ILE A 196 6.64 -3.48 4.49
N VAL A 197 6.29 -4.43 5.36
CA VAL A 197 5.27 -4.31 6.42
C VAL A 197 6.02 -4.11 7.72
N CYS A 198 5.57 -3.15 8.53
CA CYS A 198 6.15 -2.86 9.83
C CYS A 198 5.10 -2.95 10.95
N LEU A 199 5.60 -3.17 12.16
CA LEU A 199 4.86 -3.18 13.40
C LEU A 199 5.24 -1.95 14.20
N LEU A 200 4.25 -1.11 14.49
CA LEU A 200 4.40 0.02 15.39
C LEU A 200 4.00 -0.39 16.79
N TYR A 201 4.76 0.09 17.78
CA TYR A 201 4.57 -0.14 19.21
C TYR A 201 4.74 1.18 19.95
N THR A 202 4.21 1.29 21.16
CA THR A 202 4.52 2.40 22.07
C THR A 202 5.89 2.16 22.70
N SER A 203 6.78 3.17 22.61
CA SER A 203 8.00 3.18 23.44
C SER A 203 7.58 3.48 24.89
N ASP A 204 7.90 2.60 25.79
CA ASP A 204 7.73 2.80 27.24
C ASP A 204 8.58 3.97 27.74
#